data_ba8c1a16948c03d5aef98e1f63218db2
#
_entry.id   ba8c1a16948c03d5aef98e1f63218db2
#
_cell.length_a   1.000
_cell.length_b   1.000
_cell.length_c   1.000
_cell.angle_alpha   90.00
_cell.angle_beta   90.00
_cell.angle_gamma   90.00
#
_symmetry.space_group_name_H-M   'P 1'
#
loop_
_entity.id
_entity.type
_entity.pdbx_description
1 polymer ?
#
loop_
_entity_poly.entity_id
_entity_poly.type
_entity_poly.pdbx_seq_one_letter_code
_entity_poly.pdbx_strand_id
1 'polypeptide(L)'
;MDALGERCRYVPFITLSELKPRAWITLAGCNFRCKGCFSIARDPVGEPMPVEQLVNLVKNAARDYYGDTQLEEVVITGGEPTLDRPYLVELISRLKDSVAWIVLDTHGYFLDAAYLQELIRAGLREVMFDLKAWDEQLHEWYTGYSNRPILANIRTAYGKVKLVVSTVYIPGIVDDREIERIAAFLAGIEQDEPIDFRINRFRAELSREPIARSPTAEEIEHAYAIVARYLKTPVIGKSCVRERAIREPRGWITVFPNGTVKRRTVADYRAENEQLKKGENSTLSLR
;
A
#
# COMPACT_ATOMS: atom_id res chain seq x y z
N MET A 1 -8.68 -2.71 -21.58
CA MET A 1 -8.20 -2.06 -22.81
C MET A 1 -9.06 -0.83 -23.02
N ASP A 2 -8.48 0.27 -23.44
CA ASP A 2 -9.21 1.47 -23.81
C ASP A 2 -9.84 1.36 -25.21
N ALA A 3 -10.43 2.47 -25.71
CA ALA A 3 -11.03 2.52 -27.05
C ALA A 3 -10.03 2.32 -28.21
N LEU A 4 -8.74 2.44 -27.93
CA LEU A 4 -7.63 2.25 -28.89
C LEU A 4 -6.99 0.85 -28.78
N GLY A 5 -7.50 -0.01 -27.91
CA GLY A 5 -6.96 -1.35 -27.66
C GLY A 5 -5.73 -1.35 -26.75
N GLU A 6 -5.39 -0.23 -26.10
CA GLU A 6 -4.28 -0.14 -25.17
C GLU A 6 -4.63 -0.75 -23.81
N ARG A 7 -3.60 -1.30 -23.14
CA ARG A 7 -3.72 -1.85 -21.79
C ARG A 7 -3.86 -0.74 -20.75
N CYS A 8 -4.94 -0.77 -19.98
CA CYS A 8 -5.25 0.24 -18.98
C CYS A 8 -5.45 -0.34 -17.59
N ARG A 9 -5.14 0.44 -16.55
CA ARG A 9 -5.60 0.23 -15.18
C ARG A 9 -6.47 1.40 -14.74
N TYR A 10 -7.41 1.14 -13.89
CA TYR A 10 -8.22 2.21 -13.28
C TYR A 10 -7.36 2.97 -12.26
N VAL A 11 -7.36 4.29 -12.39
CA VAL A 11 -6.62 5.21 -11.52
C VAL A 11 -7.60 6.23 -10.93
N PRO A 12 -7.92 6.15 -9.63
CA PRO A 12 -8.79 7.15 -9.00
C PRO A 12 -8.07 8.48 -8.79
N PHE A 13 -6.79 8.42 -8.44
CA PHE A 13 -5.93 9.59 -8.21
C PHE A 13 -4.46 9.16 -7.99
N ILE A 14 -3.57 10.13 -8.06
CA ILE A 14 -2.24 10.07 -7.48
C ILE A 14 -2.17 11.03 -6.28
N THR A 15 -1.21 10.81 -5.38
CA THR A 15 -1.03 11.64 -4.19
C THR A 15 0.40 12.13 -4.09
N LEU A 16 0.60 13.40 -3.75
CA LEU A 16 1.91 14.00 -3.51
C LEU A 16 2.06 14.35 -2.02
N SER A 17 3.26 14.17 -1.48
CA SER A 17 3.59 14.52 -0.10
C SER A 17 3.85 16.03 0.03
N GLU A 18 3.33 16.64 1.09
CA GLU A 18 3.67 18.03 1.44
C GLU A 18 5.06 18.17 2.10
N LEU A 19 5.71 17.04 2.47
CA LEU A 19 6.93 17.05 3.29
C LEU A 19 8.21 16.84 2.47
N LYS A 20 8.13 16.12 1.36
CA LYS A 20 9.27 15.79 0.51
C LYS A 20 8.79 15.37 -0.88
N PRO A 21 9.66 15.41 -1.92
CA PRO A 21 9.32 14.98 -3.28
C PRO A 21 9.00 13.48 -3.37
N ARG A 22 7.76 13.12 -3.04
CA ARG A 22 7.26 11.75 -2.99
C ARG A 22 5.85 11.68 -3.56
N ALA A 23 5.60 10.67 -4.38
CA ALA A 23 4.28 10.40 -4.93
C ALA A 23 3.79 8.99 -4.59
N TRP A 24 2.47 8.84 -4.48
CA TRP A 24 1.78 7.54 -4.46
C TRP A 24 0.90 7.42 -5.69
N ILE A 25 1.05 6.32 -6.41
CA ILE A 25 0.20 5.95 -7.54
C ILE A 25 -0.80 4.93 -7.04
N THR A 26 -2.08 5.25 -7.12
CA THR A 26 -3.16 4.36 -6.68
C THR A 26 -3.75 3.63 -7.87
N LEU A 27 -3.49 2.31 -7.99
CA LEU A 27 -4.08 1.44 -9.00
C LEU A 27 -5.29 0.72 -8.42
N ALA A 28 -6.46 0.95 -9.00
CA ALA A 28 -7.70 0.37 -8.50
C ALA A 28 -7.96 -1.05 -9.01
N GLY A 29 -8.77 -1.78 -8.25
CA GLY A 29 -9.05 -3.20 -8.41
C GLY A 29 -8.15 -4.06 -7.51
N CYS A 30 -8.76 -5.01 -6.81
CA CYS A 30 -8.10 -5.98 -5.95
C CYS A 30 -8.82 -7.33 -6.06
N ASN A 31 -8.07 -8.43 -6.06
CA ASN A 31 -8.65 -9.77 -5.95
C ASN A 31 -9.06 -10.10 -4.51
N PHE A 32 -8.37 -9.57 -3.50
CA PHE A 32 -8.73 -9.79 -2.12
C PHE A 32 -10.03 -9.06 -1.73
N ARG A 33 -10.75 -9.63 -0.75
CA ARG A 33 -11.98 -9.08 -0.19
C ARG A 33 -11.86 -8.89 1.32
N CYS A 34 -10.71 -8.30 1.72
CA CYS A 34 -10.41 -8.08 3.13
C CYS A 34 -11.57 -7.39 3.85
N LYS A 35 -12.04 -8.00 4.93
CA LYS A 35 -13.19 -7.50 5.72
C LYS A 35 -12.93 -6.10 6.30
N GLY A 36 -11.72 -5.87 6.77
CA GLY A 36 -11.29 -4.59 7.33
C GLY A 36 -10.74 -3.59 6.30
N CYS A 37 -10.91 -3.83 5.01
CA CYS A 37 -10.38 -2.94 3.98
C CYS A 37 -11.03 -1.56 4.04
N PHE A 38 -10.20 -0.51 4.04
CA PHE A 38 -10.65 0.88 3.95
C PHE A 38 -10.30 1.56 2.62
N SER A 39 -9.57 0.87 1.74
CA SER A 39 -9.18 1.44 0.45
C SER A 39 -10.38 1.58 -0.49
N ILE A 40 -10.56 2.77 -1.06
CA ILE A 40 -11.53 2.99 -2.13
C ILE A 40 -11.13 2.23 -3.40
N ALA A 41 -9.82 2.00 -3.58
CA ALA A 41 -9.24 1.33 -4.73
C ALA A 41 -9.39 -0.21 -4.69
N ARG A 42 -10.07 -0.79 -3.66
CA ARG A 42 -10.41 -2.21 -3.68
C ARG A 42 -11.24 -2.58 -4.92
N ASP A 43 -12.16 -1.73 -5.28
CA ASP A 43 -13.04 -1.88 -6.44
C ASP A 43 -12.48 -1.07 -7.63
N PRO A 44 -12.82 -1.40 -8.89
CA PRO A 44 -12.33 -0.68 -10.06
C PRO A 44 -12.97 0.70 -10.16
N VAL A 45 -12.40 1.69 -9.50
CA VAL A 45 -12.86 3.08 -9.46
C VAL A 45 -11.84 4.02 -10.10
N GLY A 46 -12.28 5.17 -10.59
CA GLY A 46 -11.45 6.14 -11.28
C GLY A 46 -11.52 5.97 -12.80
N GLU A 47 -10.55 6.51 -13.51
CA GLU A 47 -10.50 6.48 -14.97
C GLU A 47 -9.53 5.40 -15.47
N PRO A 48 -9.86 4.70 -16.57
CA PRO A 48 -8.92 3.79 -17.22
C PRO A 48 -7.80 4.60 -17.86
N MET A 49 -6.56 4.36 -17.41
CA MET A 49 -5.37 5.08 -17.88
C MET A 49 -4.35 4.12 -18.48
N PRO A 50 -3.91 4.34 -19.74
CA PRO A 50 -2.68 3.74 -20.27
C PRO A 50 -1.45 4.18 -19.47
N VAL A 51 -0.39 3.38 -19.52
CA VAL A 51 0.87 3.68 -18.80
C VAL A 51 1.43 5.06 -19.14
N GLU A 52 1.43 5.44 -20.41
CA GLU A 52 1.96 6.72 -20.85
C GLU A 52 1.22 7.91 -20.21
N GLN A 53 -0.11 7.87 -20.21
CA GLN A 53 -0.92 8.92 -19.60
C GLN A 53 -0.67 9.02 -18.09
N LEU A 54 -0.57 7.88 -17.39
CA LEU A 54 -0.28 7.87 -15.97
C LEU A 54 1.11 8.42 -15.64
N VAL A 55 2.14 8.04 -16.42
CA VAL A 55 3.49 8.58 -16.27
C VAL A 55 3.52 10.08 -16.48
N ASN A 56 2.83 10.58 -17.51
CA ASN A 56 2.72 12.01 -17.78
C ASN A 56 1.98 12.75 -16.66
N LEU A 57 0.91 12.18 -16.12
CA LEU A 57 0.20 12.72 -14.96
C LEU A 57 1.13 12.87 -13.75
N VAL A 58 1.90 11.83 -13.42
CA VAL A 58 2.87 11.85 -12.31
C VAL A 58 3.95 12.91 -12.52
N LYS A 59 4.56 12.96 -13.71
CA LYS A 59 5.64 13.91 -14.03
C LYS A 59 5.15 15.36 -14.01
N ASN A 60 4.00 15.63 -14.61
CA ASN A 60 3.41 16.97 -14.62
C ASN A 60 3.03 17.41 -13.22
N ALA A 61 2.34 16.58 -12.46
CA ALA A 61 1.97 16.89 -11.09
C ALA A 61 3.20 17.15 -10.19
N ALA A 62 4.26 16.33 -10.33
CA ALA A 62 5.49 16.53 -9.58
C ALA A 62 6.17 17.85 -9.95
N ARG A 63 6.29 18.18 -11.23
CA ARG A 63 6.86 19.44 -11.70
C ARG A 63 6.04 20.64 -11.21
N ASP A 64 4.72 20.57 -11.31
CA ASP A 64 3.85 21.67 -10.96
C ASP A 64 3.85 21.95 -9.43
N TYR A 65 4.09 20.91 -8.61
CA TYR A 65 4.09 21.04 -7.16
C TYR A 65 5.50 21.20 -6.54
N TYR A 66 6.51 20.49 -7.04
CA TYR A 66 7.89 20.53 -6.51
C TYR A 66 8.87 21.32 -7.36
N GLY A 67 8.42 21.86 -8.52
CA GLY A 67 9.31 22.51 -9.50
C GLY A 67 10.26 21.49 -10.18
N ASP A 68 11.50 21.91 -10.40
CA ASP A 68 12.52 21.09 -11.04
C ASP A 68 13.13 20.01 -10.12
N THR A 69 12.61 19.85 -8.91
CA THR A 69 13.10 18.86 -7.96
C THR A 69 12.67 17.45 -8.40
N GLN A 70 13.64 16.57 -8.60
CA GLN A 70 13.36 15.16 -8.93
C GLN A 70 12.58 14.47 -7.81
N LEU A 71 11.66 13.60 -8.18
CA LEU A 71 10.98 12.73 -7.19
C LEU A 71 12.00 11.79 -6.53
N GLU A 72 12.10 11.89 -5.21
CA GLU A 72 12.92 10.98 -4.41
C GLU A 72 12.33 9.58 -4.39
N GLU A 73 11.00 9.47 -4.32
CA GLU A 73 10.32 8.19 -4.16
C GLU A 73 8.95 8.18 -4.85
N VAL A 74 8.65 7.08 -5.51
CA VAL A 74 7.28 6.74 -5.96
C VAL A 74 6.87 5.41 -5.34
N VAL A 75 5.71 5.40 -4.68
CA VAL A 75 5.06 4.18 -4.14
C VAL A 75 3.91 3.81 -5.06
N ILE A 76 3.96 2.62 -5.64
CA ILE A 76 2.86 2.06 -6.43
C ILE A 76 2.04 1.19 -5.49
N THR A 77 0.79 1.57 -5.28
CA THR A 77 -0.14 0.98 -4.30
C THR A 77 -1.57 0.97 -4.82
N GLY A 78 -2.57 0.78 -3.97
CA GLY A 78 -3.98 0.94 -4.32
C GLY A 78 -4.89 -0.19 -3.82
N GLY A 79 -5.54 -0.89 -4.74
CA GLY A 79 -6.14 -2.19 -4.50
C GLY A 79 -5.06 -3.26 -4.51
N GLU A 80 -4.73 -3.76 -5.70
CA GLU A 80 -3.57 -4.63 -5.89
C GLU A 80 -2.86 -4.29 -7.21
N PRO A 81 -1.64 -3.75 -7.14
CA PRO A 81 -0.89 -3.37 -8.32
C PRO A 81 -0.49 -4.55 -9.22
N THR A 82 -0.23 -5.72 -8.62
CA THR A 82 0.30 -6.91 -9.35
C THR A 82 -0.73 -7.65 -10.20
N LEU A 83 -1.99 -7.20 -10.24
CA LEU A 83 -3.04 -7.83 -11.04
C LEU A 83 -2.75 -7.82 -12.54
N ASP A 84 -2.04 -6.82 -13.03
CA ASP A 84 -1.68 -6.67 -14.44
C ASP A 84 -0.15 -6.57 -14.58
N ARG A 85 0.51 -7.73 -14.77
CA ARG A 85 1.95 -7.83 -14.85
C ARG A 85 2.58 -6.98 -15.97
N PRO A 86 2.11 -7.03 -17.22
CA PRO A 86 2.69 -6.21 -18.29
C PRO A 86 2.54 -4.70 -18.02
N TYR A 87 1.40 -4.27 -17.51
CA TYR A 87 1.16 -2.87 -17.16
C TYR A 87 2.14 -2.39 -16.08
N LEU A 88 2.29 -3.17 -15.00
CA LEU A 88 3.15 -2.79 -13.88
C LEU A 88 4.63 -2.77 -14.27
N VAL A 89 5.09 -3.74 -15.07
CA VAL A 89 6.48 -3.77 -15.58
C VAL A 89 6.77 -2.54 -16.45
N GLU A 90 5.86 -2.20 -17.37
CA GLU A 90 6.00 -1.03 -18.21
C GLU A 90 5.97 0.27 -17.39
N LEU A 91 5.05 0.41 -16.44
CA LEU A 91 4.95 1.59 -15.57
C LEU A 91 6.27 1.85 -14.83
N ILE A 92 6.83 0.83 -14.18
CA ILE A 92 8.10 0.94 -13.46
C ILE A 92 9.24 1.30 -14.43
N SER A 93 9.31 0.66 -15.60
CA SER A 93 10.34 0.94 -16.60
C SER A 93 10.31 2.37 -17.10
N ARG A 94 9.12 2.97 -17.28
CA ARG A 94 8.98 4.36 -17.73
C ARG A 94 9.21 5.39 -16.63
N LEU A 95 9.08 4.99 -15.35
CA LEU A 95 9.32 5.88 -14.22
C LEU A 95 10.79 5.90 -13.76
N LYS A 96 11.57 4.83 -14.00
CA LYS A 96 12.90 4.62 -13.42
C LYS A 96 13.90 5.75 -13.61
N ASP A 97 13.84 6.44 -14.75
CA ASP A 97 14.78 7.52 -15.08
C ASP A 97 14.37 8.88 -14.48
N SER A 98 13.15 8.97 -13.96
CA SER A 98 12.57 10.20 -13.40
C SER A 98 12.42 10.15 -11.87
N VAL A 99 12.67 9.00 -11.26
CA VAL A 99 12.43 8.74 -9.83
C VAL A 99 13.64 8.03 -9.26
N ALA A 100 14.16 8.50 -8.12
CA ALA A 100 15.32 7.88 -7.49
C ALA A 100 15.01 6.50 -6.87
N TRP A 101 13.81 6.34 -6.30
CA TRP A 101 13.41 5.12 -5.58
C TRP A 101 11.98 4.70 -5.90
N ILE A 102 11.79 3.50 -6.42
CA ILE A 102 10.45 2.95 -6.72
C ILE A 102 10.14 1.84 -5.74
N VAL A 103 9.00 1.99 -5.06
CA VAL A 103 8.46 1.06 -4.05
C VAL A 103 7.18 0.43 -4.60
N LEU A 104 7.06 -0.87 -4.44
CA LEU A 104 5.81 -1.60 -4.68
C LEU A 104 5.18 -1.98 -3.34
N ASP A 105 3.97 -1.48 -3.08
CA ASP A 105 3.13 -1.85 -1.94
C ASP A 105 2.05 -2.83 -2.41
N THR A 106 2.13 -4.09 -1.99
CA THR A 106 1.35 -5.21 -2.53
C THR A 106 1.05 -6.24 -1.44
N HIS A 107 -0.06 -6.98 -1.55
CA HIS A 107 -0.23 -8.19 -0.74
C HIS A 107 0.67 -9.34 -1.22
N GLY A 108 1.29 -9.24 -2.39
CA GLY A 108 2.33 -10.15 -2.87
C GLY A 108 1.85 -11.53 -3.34
N TYR A 109 0.56 -11.77 -3.47
CA TYR A 109 0.00 -13.07 -3.83
C TYR A 109 0.47 -13.57 -5.21
N PHE A 110 0.57 -12.65 -6.18
CA PHE A 110 1.00 -12.96 -7.56
C PHE A 110 2.49 -12.72 -7.82
N LEU A 111 3.23 -12.21 -6.81
CA LEU A 111 4.61 -11.77 -6.97
C LEU A 111 5.60 -12.92 -6.87
N ASP A 112 5.51 -13.88 -7.77
CA ASP A 112 6.46 -14.99 -7.87
C ASP A 112 7.88 -14.55 -8.25
N ALA A 113 8.84 -15.48 -8.22
CA ALA A 113 10.25 -15.20 -8.50
C ALA A 113 10.49 -14.58 -9.89
N ALA A 114 9.75 -15.04 -10.91
CA ALA A 114 9.90 -14.56 -12.27
C ALA A 114 9.35 -13.15 -12.42
N TYR A 115 8.18 -12.90 -11.84
CA TYR A 115 7.58 -11.57 -11.85
C TYR A 115 8.41 -10.55 -11.07
N LEU A 116 8.86 -10.91 -9.87
CA LEU A 116 9.76 -10.05 -9.07
C LEU A 116 11.02 -9.70 -9.86
N GLN A 117 11.64 -10.67 -10.53
CA GLN A 117 12.86 -10.43 -11.31
C GLN A 117 12.63 -9.48 -12.49
N GLU A 118 11.46 -9.52 -13.13
CA GLU A 118 11.10 -8.55 -14.18
C GLU A 118 10.94 -7.15 -13.61
N LEU A 119 10.27 -7.00 -12.47
CA LEU A 119 10.10 -5.71 -11.82
C LEU A 119 11.45 -5.10 -11.38
N ILE A 120 12.37 -5.92 -10.85
CA ILE A 120 13.72 -5.49 -10.48
C ILE A 120 14.48 -4.98 -11.73
N ARG A 121 14.44 -5.72 -12.85
CA ARG A 121 15.05 -5.27 -14.11
C ARG A 121 14.40 -4.00 -14.65
N ALA A 122 13.10 -3.82 -14.44
CA ALA A 122 12.39 -2.61 -14.83
C ALA A 122 12.77 -1.39 -13.98
N GLY A 123 13.31 -1.58 -12.75
CA GLY A 123 13.76 -0.50 -11.87
C GLY A 123 13.20 -0.51 -10.46
N LEU A 124 12.46 -1.55 -10.06
CA LEU A 124 11.96 -1.70 -8.70
C LEU A 124 13.12 -1.78 -7.70
N ARG A 125 13.01 -1.07 -6.57
CA ARG A 125 14.03 -1.01 -5.50
C ARG A 125 13.57 -1.59 -4.17
N GLU A 126 12.28 -1.51 -3.89
CA GLU A 126 11.72 -1.93 -2.61
C GLU A 126 10.36 -2.60 -2.83
N VAL A 127 10.10 -3.69 -2.10
CA VAL A 127 8.78 -4.31 -2.00
C VAL A 127 8.31 -4.24 -0.57
N MET A 128 7.12 -3.71 -0.36
CA MET A 128 6.40 -3.76 0.90
C MET A 128 5.27 -4.78 0.76
N PHE A 129 5.46 -5.95 1.41
CA PHE A 129 4.44 -6.99 1.46
C PHE A 129 3.45 -6.69 2.59
N ASP A 130 2.16 -6.67 2.27
CA ASP A 130 1.10 -6.51 3.27
C ASP A 130 0.53 -7.89 3.65
N LEU A 131 1.18 -8.57 4.59
CA LEU A 131 0.77 -9.88 5.12
C LEU A 131 -0.37 -9.71 6.12
N LYS A 132 -1.57 -10.18 5.76
CA LYS A 132 -2.79 -9.89 6.52
C LYS A 132 -2.97 -10.74 7.79
N ALA A 133 -2.47 -11.96 7.81
CA ALA A 133 -2.38 -12.83 8.99
C ALA A 133 -1.37 -13.95 8.73
N TRP A 134 -0.81 -14.52 9.80
CA TRP A 134 0.05 -15.70 9.74
C TRP A 134 -0.75 -16.99 9.63
N ASP A 135 -1.80 -17.14 10.47
CA ASP A 135 -2.67 -18.30 10.43
C ASP A 135 -3.41 -18.37 9.09
N GLU A 136 -3.31 -19.49 8.39
CA GLU A 136 -3.87 -19.63 7.05
C GLU A 136 -5.39 -19.52 7.04
N GLN A 137 -6.06 -20.15 8.00
CA GLN A 137 -7.53 -20.13 8.08
C GLN A 137 -8.03 -18.72 8.42
N LEU A 138 -7.33 -18.03 9.33
CA LEU A 138 -7.61 -16.64 9.64
C LEU A 138 -7.39 -15.75 8.42
N HIS A 139 -6.30 -15.98 7.67
CA HIS A 139 -5.99 -15.22 6.46
C HIS A 139 -7.08 -15.43 5.38
N GLU A 140 -7.52 -16.68 5.18
CA GLU A 140 -8.60 -17.01 4.25
C GLU A 140 -9.94 -16.39 4.68
N TRP A 141 -10.28 -16.48 5.96
CA TRP A 141 -11.47 -15.82 6.50
C TRP A 141 -11.45 -14.30 6.29
N TYR A 142 -10.27 -13.69 6.48
CA TYR A 142 -10.12 -12.24 6.40
C TYR A 142 -10.07 -11.71 4.97
N THR A 143 -9.40 -12.43 4.05
CA THR A 143 -9.08 -11.96 2.68
C THR A 143 -9.82 -12.70 1.56
N GLY A 144 -10.24 -13.93 1.80
CA GLY A 144 -10.75 -14.87 0.81
C GLY A 144 -9.67 -15.72 0.12
N TYR A 145 -8.39 -15.63 0.56
CA TYR A 145 -7.25 -16.30 -0.08
C TYR A 145 -6.27 -16.87 0.95
N SER A 146 -5.59 -17.98 0.59
CA SER A 146 -4.47 -18.52 1.38
C SER A 146 -3.27 -17.55 1.42
N ASN A 147 -2.53 -17.56 2.52
CA ASN A 147 -1.29 -16.80 2.66
C ASN A 147 -0.05 -17.53 2.14
N ARG A 148 -0.15 -18.82 1.79
CA ARG A 148 1.01 -19.64 1.37
C ARG A 148 1.82 -19.03 0.23
N PRO A 149 1.20 -18.53 -0.87
CA PRO A 149 1.97 -17.88 -1.93
C PRO A 149 2.70 -16.63 -1.43
N ILE A 150 2.07 -15.85 -0.54
CA ILE A 150 2.66 -14.63 0.02
C ILE A 150 3.91 -14.96 0.84
N LEU A 151 3.81 -15.94 1.75
CA LEU A 151 4.95 -16.38 2.58
C LEU A 151 6.12 -16.92 1.74
N ALA A 152 5.82 -17.64 0.65
CA ALA A 152 6.84 -18.12 -0.31
C ALA A 152 7.49 -16.95 -1.04
N ASN A 153 6.69 -15.96 -1.47
CA ASN A 153 7.17 -14.80 -2.22
C ASN A 153 7.98 -13.84 -1.33
N ILE A 154 7.65 -13.68 -0.05
CA ILE A 154 8.47 -12.95 0.93
C ILE A 154 9.86 -13.59 1.04
N ARG A 155 9.95 -14.92 1.21
CA ARG A 155 11.24 -15.63 1.23
C ARG A 155 12.04 -15.42 -0.04
N THR A 156 11.35 -15.46 -1.19
CA THR A 156 11.97 -15.28 -2.51
C THR A 156 12.51 -13.87 -2.72
N ALA A 157 11.87 -12.86 -2.14
CA ALA A 157 12.25 -11.45 -2.27
C ALA A 157 13.45 -11.08 -1.40
N TYR A 158 13.68 -11.77 -0.29
CA TYR A 158 14.78 -11.49 0.61
C TYR A 158 16.15 -11.56 -0.11
N GLY A 159 16.99 -10.56 0.11
CA GLY A 159 18.32 -10.42 -0.51
C GLY A 159 18.31 -10.06 -2.01
N LYS A 160 17.13 -9.86 -2.63
CA LYS A 160 17.03 -9.46 -4.05
C LYS A 160 16.57 -8.03 -4.24
N VAL A 161 15.82 -7.51 -3.28
CA VAL A 161 15.25 -6.16 -3.27
C VAL A 161 15.11 -5.74 -1.81
N LYS A 162 15.12 -4.45 -1.51
CA LYS A 162 14.83 -4.01 -0.16
C LYS A 162 13.45 -4.52 0.25
N LEU A 163 13.42 -5.26 1.36
CA LEU A 163 12.22 -5.95 1.84
C LEU A 163 11.62 -5.23 3.04
N VAL A 164 10.36 -4.88 2.92
CA VAL A 164 9.51 -4.44 4.02
C VAL A 164 8.33 -5.39 4.10
N VAL A 165 7.98 -5.80 5.32
CA VAL A 165 6.72 -6.52 5.56
C VAL A 165 5.85 -5.64 6.44
N SER A 166 4.58 -5.53 6.11
CA SER A 166 3.61 -4.83 6.92
C SER A 166 2.44 -5.72 7.28
N THR A 167 1.79 -5.41 8.39
CA THR A 167 0.53 -6.01 8.79
C THR A 167 -0.34 -4.98 9.48
N VAL A 168 -1.63 -5.30 9.68
CA VAL A 168 -2.56 -4.45 10.44
C VAL A 168 -2.88 -5.15 11.75
N TYR A 169 -2.57 -4.52 12.88
CA TYR A 169 -2.99 -5.00 14.20
C TYR A 169 -4.49 -4.78 14.37
N ILE A 170 -5.23 -5.87 14.57
CA ILE A 170 -6.69 -5.89 14.72
C ILE A 170 -7.02 -6.61 16.02
N PRO A 171 -7.44 -5.92 17.10
CA PRO A 171 -7.70 -6.53 18.41
C PRO A 171 -8.60 -7.75 18.33
N GLY A 172 -8.13 -8.88 18.88
CA GLY A 172 -8.84 -10.16 18.92
C GLY A 172 -8.90 -10.91 17.58
N ILE A 173 -8.24 -10.41 16.52
CA ILE A 173 -8.21 -11.04 15.18
C ILE A 173 -6.76 -11.21 14.73
N VAL A 174 -6.06 -10.11 14.45
CA VAL A 174 -4.64 -10.08 14.14
C VAL A 174 -3.95 -9.35 15.29
N ASP A 175 -3.82 -10.03 16.38
CA ASP A 175 -3.33 -9.52 17.68
C ASP A 175 -1.91 -10.00 17.98
N ASP A 176 -1.50 -9.90 19.23
CA ASP A 176 -0.14 -10.23 19.68
C ASP A 176 0.33 -11.61 19.23
N ARG A 177 -0.55 -12.62 19.21
CA ARG A 177 -0.21 -13.98 18.79
C ARG A 177 0.14 -14.05 17.31
N GLU A 178 -0.60 -13.36 16.47
CA GLU A 178 -0.34 -13.27 15.04
C GLU A 178 0.93 -12.46 14.76
N ILE A 179 1.11 -11.34 15.47
CA ILE A 179 2.31 -10.50 15.37
C ILE A 179 3.56 -11.31 15.74
N GLU A 180 3.51 -12.08 16.84
CA GLU A 180 4.62 -12.92 17.26
C GLU A 180 4.99 -13.97 16.21
N ARG A 181 4.00 -14.64 15.62
CA ARG A 181 4.21 -15.64 14.56
C ARG A 181 4.81 -15.03 13.29
N ILE A 182 4.33 -13.85 12.88
CA ILE A 182 4.90 -13.13 11.74
C ILE A 182 6.35 -12.74 12.05
N ALA A 183 6.63 -12.20 13.25
CA ALA A 183 7.98 -11.80 13.65
C ALA A 183 8.94 -12.99 13.69
N ALA A 184 8.51 -14.13 14.24
CA ALA A 184 9.30 -15.37 14.26
C ALA A 184 9.59 -15.89 12.85
N PHE A 185 8.62 -15.83 11.94
CA PHE A 185 8.80 -16.18 10.53
C PHE A 185 9.84 -15.29 9.85
N LEU A 186 9.77 -13.98 10.06
CA LEU A 186 10.71 -13.03 9.48
C LEU A 186 12.11 -13.21 10.05
N ALA A 187 12.25 -13.44 11.35
CA ALA A 187 13.53 -13.77 12.00
C ALA A 187 14.17 -15.05 11.44
N GLY A 188 13.36 -16.03 11.05
CA GLY A 188 13.83 -17.24 10.38
C GLY A 188 14.32 -17.03 8.94
N ILE A 189 14.06 -15.87 8.35
CA ILE A 189 14.52 -15.49 7.00
C ILE A 189 15.70 -14.50 7.12
N GLU A 190 15.67 -13.62 8.10
CA GLU A 190 16.65 -12.54 8.30
C GLU A 190 18.07 -13.11 8.53
N GLN A 191 19.00 -12.77 7.65
CA GLN A 191 20.42 -13.14 7.75
C GLN A 191 21.28 -11.88 7.85
N ASP A 192 21.80 -11.40 6.74
CA ASP A 192 22.72 -10.27 6.68
C ASP A 192 22.01 -8.93 6.63
N GLU A 193 20.90 -8.85 5.89
CA GLU A 193 20.11 -7.63 5.74
C GLU A 193 18.88 -7.65 6.66
N PRO A 194 18.62 -6.55 7.39
CA PRO A 194 17.45 -6.47 8.26
C PRO A 194 16.16 -6.41 7.45
N ILE A 195 15.12 -7.07 7.96
CA ILE A 195 13.76 -6.98 7.42
C ILE A 195 12.98 -5.93 8.20
N ASP A 196 12.56 -4.88 7.52
CA ASP A 196 11.68 -3.89 8.11
C ASP A 196 10.29 -4.48 8.33
N PHE A 197 9.86 -4.64 9.59
CA PHE A 197 8.50 -5.08 9.90
C PHE A 197 7.67 -3.94 10.47
N ARG A 198 6.57 -3.59 9.79
CA ARG A 198 5.67 -2.47 10.14
C ARG A 198 4.34 -2.99 10.62
N ILE A 199 3.93 -2.56 11.81
CA ILE A 199 2.60 -2.82 12.35
C ILE A 199 1.75 -1.56 12.11
N ASN A 200 0.72 -1.67 11.32
CA ASN A 200 -0.25 -0.61 11.08
C ASN A 200 -1.41 -0.74 12.06
N ARG A 201 -1.93 0.39 12.52
CA ARG A 201 -3.10 0.43 13.38
C ARG A 201 -4.37 0.20 12.58
N PHE A 202 -5.21 -0.74 12.98
CA PHE A 202 -6.55 -0.88 12.43
C PHE A 202 -7.39 0.36 12.73
N ARG A 203 -8.14 0.82 11.75
CA ARG A 203 -9.00 2.00 11.84
C ARG A 203 -10.45 1.55 11.67
N ALA A 204 -11.11 1.25 12.79
CA ALA A 204 -12.49 0.79 12.80
C ALA A 204 -13.44 1.78 12.12
N GLU A 205 -13.17 3.07 12.26
CA GLU A 205 -13.94 4.15 11.67
C GLU A 205 -13.88 4.21 10.14
N LEU A 206 -12.84 3.62 9.54
CA LEU A 206 -12.65 3.57 8.09
C LEU A 206 -12.97 2.18 7.50
N SER A 207 -13.08 1.15 8.34
CA SER A 207 -13.33 -0.22 7.90
C SER A 207 -14.68 -0.38 7.22
N ARG A 208 -14.73 -1.16 6.14
CA ARG A 208 -15.99 -1.49 5.45
C ARG A 208 -16.91 -2.36 6.30
N GLU A 209 -16.33 -3.29 7.07
CA GLU A 209 -17.07 -4.16 8.00
C GLU A 209 -16.66 -3.85 9.44
N PRO A 210 -17.58 -3.82 10.38
CA PRO A 210 -17.29 -3.55 11.79
C PRO A 210 -16.75 -4.79 12.50
N ILE A 211 -15.59 -5.30 12.07
CA ILE A 211 -15.02 -6.56 12.57
C ILE A 211 -14.34 -6.46 13.93
N ALA A 212 -13.87 -5.26 14.30
CA ALA A 212 -13.20 -5.01 15.57
C ALA A 212 -13.21 -3.52 15.90
N ARG A 213 -12.81 -3.17 17.12
CA ARG A 213 -12.47 -1.80 17.51
C ARG A 213 -11.07 -1.42 17.02
N SER A 214 -10.75 -0.14 16.99
CA SER A 214 -9.38 0.32 16.84
C SER A 214 -8.53 -0.07 18.06
N PRO A 215 -7.25 -0.46 17.88
CA PRO A 215 -6.35 -0.77 19.01
C PRO A 215 -6.00 0.49 19.81
N THR A 216 -5.66 0.30 21.08
CA THR A 216 -5.09 1.35 21.93
C THR A 216 -3.61 1.58 21.60
N ALA A 217 -3.04 2.65 22.13
CA ALA A 217 -1.61 2.91 21.97
C ALA A 217 -0.78 1.83 22.68
N GLU A 218 -1.20 1.40 23.87
CA GLU A 218 -0.53 0.39 24.66
C GLU A 218 -0.51 -0.97 23.94
N GLU A 219 -1.61 -1.36 23.28
CA GLU A 219 -1.65 -2.58 22.45
C GLU A 219 -0.63 -2.53 21.31
N ILE A 220 -0.50 -1.40 20.65
CA ILE A 220 0.49 -1.21 19.58
C ILE A 220 1.91 -1.22 20.13
N GLU A 221 2.18 -0.54 21.26
CA GLU A 221 3.48 -0.55 21.92
C GLU A 221 3.87 -1.96 22.39
N HIS A 222 2.91 -2.72 22.92
CA HIS A 222 3.14 -4.12 23.30
C HIS A 222 3.46 -5.00 22.09
N ALA A 223 2.73 -4.84 20.98
CA ALA A 223 3.03 -5.55 19.73
C ALA A 223 4.45 -5.26 19.23
N TYR A 224 4.93 -4.02 19.32
CA TYR A 224 6.32 -3.69 19.01
C TYR A 224 7.33 -4.30 19.95
N ALA A 225 7.02 -4.36 21.26
CA ALA A 225 7.89 -5.04 22.22
C ALA A 225 8.01 -6.54 21.92
N ILE A 226 6.96 -7.16 21.40
CA ILE A 226 7.00 -8.55 20.90
C ILE A 226 7.99 -8.64 19.73
N VAL A 227 7.82 -7.80 18.69
CA VAL A 227 8.67 -7.83 17.49
C VAL A 227 10.16 -7.61 17.83
N ALA A 228 10.46 -6.72 18.78
CA ALA A 228 11.81 -6.41 19.20
C ALA A 228 12.58 -7.62 19.82
N ARG A 229 11.86 -8.68 20.19
CA ARG A 229 12.49 -9.93 20.67
C ARG A 229 12.99 -10.83 19.53
N TYR A 230 12.50 -10.60 18.32
CA TYR A 230 12.73 -11.45 17.16
C TYR A 230 13.62 -10.79 16.10
N LEU A 231 13.41 -9.51 15.81
CA LEU A 231 14.08 -8.80 14.72
C LEU A 231 15.13 -7.82 15.25
N LYS A 232 16.25 -7.70 14.51
CA LYS A 232 17.37 -6.80 14.87
C LYS A 232 16.98 -5.33 14.84
N THR A 233 16.13 -4.95 13.89
CA THR A 233 15.67 -3.57 13.71
C THR A 233 14.16 -3.53 13.52
N PRO A 234 13.37 -3.62 14.60
CA PRO A 234 11.94 -3.43 14.49
C PRO A 234 11.66 -1.99 14.04
N VAL A 235 11.18 -1.82 12.82
CA VAL A 235 10.79 -0.49 12.35
C VAL A 235 9.42 -0.16 12.90
N ILE A 236 9.46 0.68 13.92
CA ILE A 236 8.24 1.32 14.42
C ILE A 236 7.74 2.26 13.31
N GLY A 237 6.68 1.89 12.64
CA GLY A 237 5.98 2.77 11.72
C GLY A 237 5.66 4.07 12.44
N LYS A 238 6.33 5.17 12.07
CA LYS A 238 6.20 6.49 12.73
C LYS A 238 4.74 6.99 12.78
N SER A 239 3.86 6.42 11.99
CA SER A 239 2.42 6.69 11.98
C SER A 239 1.65 6.00 13.12
N CYS A 240 2.23 4.99 13.79
CA CYS A 240 1.51 4.17 14.77
C CYS A 240 1.81 4.54 16.23
N VAL A 241 2.99 5.07 16.55
CA VAL A 241 3.49 5.13 17.94
C VAL A 241 3.32 6.47 18.61
N ARG A 242 3.04 7.52 17.90
CA ARG A 242 2.69 8.78 18.55
C ARG A 242 1.42 9.30 17.91
N GLU A 243 0.34 9.30 18.66
CA GLU A 243 -0.55 10.45 18.74
C GLU A 243 0.30 11.68 19.12
N ARG A 244 1.29 12.00 18.31
CA ARG A 244 1.59 13.43 18.20
C ARG A 244 0.28 13.98 17.76
N ALA A 245 -0.44 14.51 18.74
CA ALA A 245 -1.63 15.27 18.59
C ALA A 245 -1.60 15.82 17.19
N ILE A 246 -2.58 15.44 16.41
CA ILE A 246 -2.81 16.03 15.11
C ILE A 246 -3.14 17.47 15.42
N ARG A 247 -2.11 18.24 15.78
CA ARG A 247 -2.23 19.68 16.11
C ARG A 247 -2.58 20.46 14.86
N GLU A 248 -2.28 19.85 13.69
CA GLU A 248 -2.76 20.33 12.40
C GLU A 248 -3.14 19.13 11.57
N PRO A 249 -4.30 19.15 10.88
CA PRO A 249 -4.68 18.07 9.99
C PRO A 249 -3.64 17.98 8.88
N ARG A 250 -2.75 16.98 8.95
CA ARG A 250 -1.83 16.68 7.87
C ARG A 250 -2.65 16.38 6.64
N GLY A 251 -2.47 17.19 5.64
CA GLY A 251 -3.04 16.98 4.33
C GLY A 251 -2.04 16.31 3.39
N TRP A 252 -2.53 15.97 2.25
CA TRP A 252 -1.74 15.58 1.09
C TRP A 252 -2.38 16.17 -0.15
N ILE A 253 -1.56 16.35 -1.18
CA ILE A 253 -2.04 16.84 -2.46
C ILE A 253 -2.55 15.65 -3.26
N THR A 254 -3.80 15.66 -3.64
CA THR A 254 -4.42 14.65 -4.51
C THR A 254 -4.58 15.24 -5.90
N VAL A 255 -4.08 14.54 -6.90
CA VAL A 255 -4.22 14.88 -8.31
C VAL A 255 -5.05 13.82 -8.99
N PHE A 256 -6.14 14.24 -9.59
CA PHE A 256 -7.09 13.37 -10.29
C PHE A 256 -6.68 13.19 -11.76
N PRO A 257 -7.17 12.13 -12.44
CA PRO A 257 -6.84 11.87 -13.84
C PRO A 257 -7.12 13.04 -14.79
N ASN A 258 -8.15 13.83 -14.52
CA ASN A 258 -8.50 15.02 -15.28
C ASN A 258 -7.62 16.26 -14.98
N GLY A 259 -6.56 16.10 -14.18
CA GLY A 259 -5.66 17.19 -13.78
C GLY A 259 -6.16 18.05 -12.60
N THR A 260 -7.36 17.80 -12.08
CA THR A 260 -7.84 18.52 -10.89
C THR A 260 -6.96 18.23 -9.69
N VAL A 261 -6.56 19.27 -8.95
CA VAL A 261 -5.72 19.18 -7.76
C VAL A 261 -6.52 19.59 -6.53
N LYS A 262 -6.50 18.76 -5.48
CA LYS A 262 -7.13 19.07 -4.19
C LYS A 262 -6.18 18.75 -3.04
N ARG A 263 -6.09 19.64 -2.07
CA ARG A 263 -5.53 19.29 -0.77
C ARG A 263 -6.59 18.53 0.02
N ARG A 264 -6.27 17.30 0.43
CA ARG A 264 -7.18 16.43 1.18
C ARG A 264 -6.63 16.16 2.57
N THR A 265 -7.52 15.90 3.49
CA THR A 265 -7.23 15.57 4.88
C THR A 265 -7.82 14.21 5.25
N VAL A 266 -7.53 13.72 6.45
CA VAL A 266 -8.16 12.51 6.99
C VAL A 266 -9.69 12.65 7.09
N ALA A 267 -10.19 13.86 7.30
CA ALA A 267 -11.64 14.10 7.35
C ALA A 267 -12.31 13.85 6.00
N ASP A 268 -11.69 14.31 4.91
CA ASP A 268 -12.19 14.08 3.55
C ASP A 268 -12.25 12.58 3.23
N TYR A 269 -11.20 11.84 3.61
CA TYR A 269 -11.14 10.40 3.43
C TYR A 269 -12.23 9.66 4.21
N ARG A 270 -12.54 10.11 5.43
CA ARG A 270 -13.65 9.55 6.23
C ARG A 270 -15.00 9.77 5.57
N ALA A 271 -15.26 10.98 5.09
CA ALA A 271 -16.51 11.31 4.41
C ALA A 271 -16.75 10.43 3.18
N GLU A 272 -15.71 10.22 2.37
CA GLU A 272 -15.78 9.33 1.19
C GLU A 272 -16.06 7.87 1.56
N ASN A 273 -15.42 7.37 2.62
CA ASN A 273 -15.68 5.99 3.08
C ASN A 273 -17.10 5.83 3.61
N GLU A 274 -17.67 6.82 4.28
CA GLU A 274 -19.07 6.78 4.73
C GLU A 274 -20.04 6.72 3.55
N GLN A 275 -19.79 7.47 2.48
CA GLN A 275 -20.57 7.40 1.24
C GLN A 275 -20.50 6.00 0.61
N LEU A 276 -19.30 5.41 0.52
CA LEU A 276 -19.12 4.06 0.01
C LEU A 276 -19.85 2.99 0.84
N LYS A 277 -19.86 3.12 2.18
CA LYS A 277 -20.58 2.20 3.06
C LYS A 277 -22.09 2.25 2.86
N LYS A 278 -22.65 3.41 2.52
CA LYS A 278 -24.08 3.60 2.27
C LYS A 278 -24.55 3.05 0.93
N GLY A 279 -23.65 2.47 0.11
CA GLY A 279 -24.00 1.97 -1.22
C GLY A 279 -24.38 3.08 -2.20
N GLU A 280 -24.17 4.32 -1.82
CA GLU A 280 -24.25 5.45 -2.73
C GLU A 280 -23.08 5.29 -3.68
N ASN A 281 -23.34 4.66 -4.85
CA ASN A 281 -22.47 4.72 -6.01
C ASN A 281 -22.31 6.18 -6.42
N SER A 282 -21.58 6.92 -5.62
CA SER A 282 -21.02 8.14 -6.13
C SER A 282 -19.96 7.70 -7.14
N THR A 283 -20.27 7.72 -8.42
CA THR A 283 -19.34 8.41 -9.30
C THR A 283 -18.72 9.47 -8.39
N LEU A 284 -17.45 9.28 -8.00
CA LEU A 284 -16.67 10.34 -7.37
C LEU A 284 -16.90 11.52 -8.31
N SER A 285 -17.90 12.32 -7.97
CA SER A 285 -18.28 13.49 -8.76
C SER A 285 -17.09 14.42 -8.62
N LEU A 286 -16.21 14.30 -9.60
CA LEU A 286 -15.13 15.22 -9.87
C LEU A 286 -15.73 16.57 -10.31
N ARG A 287 -16.57 17.18 -9.45
CA ARG A 287 -17.01 18.55 -9.61
C ARG A 287 -16.19 19.47 -8.72
#